data_f6db3db925615acd9cef5e9761965e6b
#
_entry.id   f6db3db925615acd9cef5e9761965e6b
#
_cell.length_a   1.000
_cell.length_b   1.000
_cell.length_c   1.000
_cell.angle_alpha   90.00
_cell.angle_beta   90.00
_cell.angle_gamma   90.00
#
_symmetry.space_group_name_H-M   'P 1'
#
loop_
_entity.id
_entity.type
_entity.pdbx_description
1 polymer ?
#
loop_
_entity_poly.entity_id
_entity_poly.type
_entity_poly.pdbx_seq_one_letter_code
_entity_poly.pdbx_strand_id
1 'polypeptide(L)'
;LPSDGELVRVTGDVSVYPQRGSYQIICHTVEKAGEGEILARLEKLKKLLAAEGLFDEAHKKKLPLMPRRIGVVTSPTGAAIKDILRVLKRRNNRINLIVLPAPVQGEDAARLIAAQIRRANMLKIADVLIVGRGGGSLEDLLAFSSEEVVRAVYESEIPVISAVGHEIDVSLSDFAADIKAPTPSAAAEIVSIESDRISTILSDTVVSMRGALRRKMEILTLKLDNASPVQMERLIKRNLNLAS
;
A
#
# COMPACT_ATOMS: atom_id res chain seq x y z
N LEU A 1 23.06 -22.02 -6.64
CA LEU A 1 23.35 -23.04 -7.65
C LEU A 1 22.14 -23.12 -8.57
N PRO A 2 22.34 -23.23 -9.90
CA PRO A 2 21.24 -23.39 -10.85
C PRO A 2 20.46 -24.69 -10.62
N SER A 3 19.19 -24.69 -10.99
CA SER A 3 18.33 -25.87 -10.93
C SER A 3 18.45 -26.70 -12.23
N ASP A 4 18.04 -27.97 -12.18
CA ASP A 4 18.02 -28.83 -13.39
C ASP A 4 17.08 -28.20 -14.45
N GLY A 5 17.62 -28.07 -15.69
CA GLY A 5 16.88 -27.47 -16.81
C GLY A 5 17.04 -25.96 -16.99
N GLU A 6 17.69 -25.24 -16.07
CA GLU A 6 17.98 -23.81 -16.24
C GLU A 6 19.11 -23.58 -17.27
N LEU A 7 18.88 -22.64 -18.19
CA LEU A 7 19.92 -22.18 -19.12
C LEU A 7 20.84 -21.19 -18.38
N VAL A 8 22.13 -21.53 -18.32
CA VAL A 8 23.12 -20.70 -17.63
C VAL A 8 24.26 -20.28 -18.56
N ARG A 9 24.79 -19.09 -18.33
CA ARG A 9 26.05 -18.63 -18.91
C ARG A 9 27.16 -18.92 -17.91
N VAL A 10 28.13 -19.73 -18.32
CA VAL A 10 29.27 -20.07 -17.48
C VAL A 10 30.52 -19.44 -18.05
N THR A 11 31.30 -18.77 -17.20
CA THR A 11 32.65 -18.31 -17.52
C THR A 11 33.63 -19.13 -16.67
N GLY A 12 34.61 -19.74 -17.32
CA GLY A 12 35.56 -20.59 -16.64
C GLY A 12 36.60 -21.16 -17.59
N ASP A 13 37.53 -21.95 -17.06
CA ASP A 13 38.61 -22.57 -17.78
C ASP A 13 38.24 -24.01 -18.13
N VAL A 14 38.47 -24.38 -19.41
CA VAL A 14 38.34 -25.77 -19.85
C VAL A 14 39.60 -26.54 -19.44
N SER A 15 39.42 -27.59 -18.68
CA SER A 15 40.47 -28.45 -18.18
C SER A 15 40.16 -29.92 -18.48
N VAL A 16 41.21 -30.72 -18.58
CA VAL A 16 41.09 -32.17 -18.75
C VAL A 16 41.41 -32.83 -17.40
N TYR A 17 40.53 -33.71 -16.94
CA TYR A 17 40.78 -34.51 -15.75
C TYR A 17 41.63 -35.73 -16.13
N PRO A 18 42.96 -35.75 -15.84
CA PRO A 18 43.89 -36.73 -16.44
C PRO A 18 43.59 -38.19 -16.09
N GLN A 19 42.98 -38.41 -14.89
CA GLN A 19 42.70 -39.76 -14.39
C GLN A 19 41.54 -40.47 -15.09
N ARG A 20 40.61 -39.70 -15.72
CA ARG A 20 39.42 -40.26 -16.40
C ARG A 20 39.31 -39.83 -17.85
N GLY A 21 40.21 -39.00 -18.36
CA GLY A 21 40.19 -38.51 -19.74
C GLY A 21 38.93 -37.65 -20.05
N SER A 22 38.23 -37.17 -19.05
CA SER A 22 37.02 -36.37 -19.24
C SER A 22 37.34 -34.87 -19.25
N TYR A 23 36.63 -34.11 -20.11
CA TYR A 23 36.69 -32.65 -20.10
C TYR A 23 35.82 -32.12 -18.96
N GLN A 24 36.31 -31.07 -18.29
CA GLN A 24 35.60 -30.36 -17.26
C GLN A 24 35.77 -28.87 -17.46
N ILE A 25 34.77 -28.07 -17.01
CA ILE A 25 34.85 -26.62 -16.95
C ILE A 25 34.99 -26.22 -15.47
N ILE A 26 36.10 -25.56 -15.14
CA ILE A 26 36.29 -24.96 -13.83
C ILE A 26 35.60 -23.61 -13.89
N CYS A 27 34.39 -23.52 -13.30
CA CYS A 27 33.57 -22.33 -13.36
C CYS A 27 34.09 -21.26 -12.42
N HIS A 28 34.34 -20.05 -12.91
CA HIS A 28 34.65 -18.87 -12.13
C HIS A 28 33.36 -18.07 -11.82
N THR A 29 32.44 -17.93 -12.82
CA THR A 29 31.13 -17.32 -12.65
C THR A 29 30.07 -18.17 -13.34
N VAL A 30 28.88 -18.22 -12.71
CA VAL A 30 27.69 -18.85 -13.26
C VAL A 30 26.56 -17.84 -13.16
N GLU A 31 26.03 -17.41 -14.29
CA GLU A 31 24.95 -16.44 -14.39
C GLU A 31 23.76 -17.08 -15.11
N LYS A 32 22.54 -16.74 -14.73
CA LYS A 32 21.36 -17.15 -15.50
C LYS A 32 21.38 -16.48 -16.87
N ALA A 33 21.25 -17.28 -17.94
CA ALA A 33 21.24 -16.76 -19.29
C ALA A 33 19.95 -15.97 -19.52
N GLY A 34 20.08 -14.72 -19.98
CA GLY A 34 18.93 -13.86 -20.29
C GLY A 34 18.59 -12.82 -19.22
N GLU A 35 19.04 -12.95 -17.98
CA GLU A 35 18.77 -11.94 -16.93
C GLU A 35 19.22 -10.53 -17.33
N GLY A 36 20.41 -10.41 -17.92
CA GLY A 36 20.92 -9.11 -18.39
C GLY A 36 20.06 -8.45 -19.47
N GLU A 37 19.51 -9.24 -20.39
CA GLU A 37 18.62 -8.76 -21.45
C GLU A 37 17.26 -8.34 -20.89
N ILE A 38 16.71 -9.12 -19.95
CA ILE A 38 15.48 -8.80 -19.24
C ILE A 38 15.62 -7.48 -18.48
N LEU A 39 16.71 -7.33 -17.71
CA LEU A 39 16.98 -6.10 -16.95
C LEU A 39 17.16 -4.88 -17.86
N ALA A 40 17.87 -5.02 -18.99
CA ALA A 40 18.03 -3.95 -19.97
C ALA A 40 16.67 -3.54 -20.58
N ARG A 41 15.80 -4.51 -20.86
CA ARG A 41 14.44 -4.26 -21.36
C ARG A 41 13.59 -3.54 -20.33
N LEU A 42 13.63 -3.96 -19.06
CA LEU A 42 12.91 -3.31 -17.97
C LEU A 42 13.38 -1.87 -17.75
N GLU A 43 14.70 -1.64 -17.79
CA GLU A 43 15.25 -0.29 -17.63
C GLU A 43 14.85 0.64 -18.79
N LYS A 44 14.82 0.11 -20.02
CA LYS A 44 14.30 0.86 -21.17
C LYS A 44 12.82 1.22 -21.01
N LEU A 45 11.99 0.25 -20.59
CA LEU A 45 10.57 0.46 -20.33
C LEU A 45 10.35 1.47 -19.21
N LYS A 46 11.11 1.37 -18.11
CA LYS A 46 11.08 2.32 -17.01
C LYS A 46 11.32 3.76 -17.47
N LYS A 47 12.37 3.98 -18.28
CA LYS A 47 12.68 5.31 -18.81
C LYS A 47 11.56 5.86 -19.69
N LEU A 48 10.95 5.02 -20.52
CA LEU A 48 9.85 5.39 -21.39
C LEU A 48 8.63 5.83 -20.55
N LEU A 49 8.18 5.00 -19.60
CA LEU A 49 7.02 5.29 -18.78
C LEU A 49 7.24 6.48 -17.82
N ALA A 50 8.49 6.67 -17.36
CA ALA A 50 8.85 7.86 -16.59
C ALA A 50 8.79 9.14 -17.44
N ALA A 51 9.24 9.09 -18.70
CA ALA A 51 9.13 10.23 -19.62
C ALA A 51 7.68 10.60 -19.96
N GLU A 52 6.76 9.65 -19.89
CA GLU A 52 5.31 9.88 -20.02
C GLU A 52 4.66 10.41 -18.73
N GLY A 53 5.39 10.51 -17.61
CA GLY A 53 4.88 11.01 -16.33
C GLY A 53 4.10 10.00 -15.50
N LEU A 54 4.15 8.68 -15.82
CA LEU A 54 3.37 7.67 -15.10
C LEU A 54 3.83 7.45 -13.65
N PHE A 55 4.99 7.97 -13.28
CA PHE A 55 5.58 7.82 -11.96
C PHE A 55 5.57 9.12 -11.12
N ASP A 56 4.90 10.17 -11.62
CA ASP A 56 4.87 11.47 -10.97
C ASP A 56 4.11 11.40 -9.63
N GLU A 57 4.74 11.91 -8.58
CA GLU A 57 4.15 11.99 -7.24
C GLU A 57 2.86 12.83 -7.21
N ALA A 58 2.72 13.81 -8.12
CA ALA A 58 1.54 14.66 -8.22
C ALA A 58 0.27 13.88 -8.59
N HIS A 59 0.42 12.73 -9.23
CA HIS A 59 -0.71 11.87 -9.65
C HIS A 59 -1.18 10.93 -8.53
N LYS A 60 -0.34 10.69 -7.53
CA LYS A 60 -0.62 9.71 -6.47
C LYS A 60 -1.75 10.16 -5.56
N LYS A 61 -2.69 9.26 -5.35
CA LYS A 61 -3.88 9.43 -4.53
C LYS A 61 -3.61 9.13 -3.07
N LYS A 62 -4.27 9.87 -2.19
CA LYS A 62 -4.26 9.56 -0.77
C LYS A 62 -5.20 8.40 -0.47
N LEU A 63 -4.77 7.50 0.39
CA LEU A 63 -5.66 6.45 0.87
C LEU A 63 -6.81 7.02 1.70
N PRO A 64 -8.02 6.45 1.60
CA PRO A 64 -9.10 6.78 2.50
C PRO A 64 -8.73 6.40 3.94
N LEU A 65 -9.07 7.26 4.89
CA LEU A 65 -8.71 7.05 6.30
C LEU A 65 -9.33 5.77 6.88
N MET A 66 -10.51 5.39 6.44
CA MET A 66 -11.26 4.23 6.93
C MET A 66 -11.90 3.47 5.76
N PRO A 67 -11.13 2.70 4.98
CA PRO A 67 -11.69 1.90 3.90
C PRO A 67 -12.57 0.79 4.46
N ARG A 68 -13.71 0.57 3.85
CA ARG A 68 -14.65 -0.50 4.21
C ARG A 68 -14.50 -1.72 3.31
N ARG A 69 -14.06 -1.51 2.07
CA ARG A 69 -13.92 -2.55 1.04
C ARG A 69 -12.51 -2.50 0.49
N ILE A 70 -11.77 -3.56 0.67
CA ILE A 70 -10.43 -3.73 0.12
C ILE A 70 -10.50 -4.76 -1.00
N GLY A 71 -10.15 -4.34 -2.22
CA GLY A 71 -9.96 -5.25 -3.34
C GLY A 71 -8.53 -5.79 -3.33
N VAL A 72 -8.36 -7.08 -3.58
CA VAL A 72 -7.04 -7.70 -3.67
C VAL A 72 -6.90 -8.43 -4.98
N VAL A 73 -6.02 -7.94 -5.85
CA VAL A 73 -5.67 -8.59 -7.11
C VAL A 73 -4.47 -9.52 -6.86
N THR A 74 -4.75 -10.80 -6.77
CA THR A 74 -3.75 -11.83 -6.46
C THR A 74 -4.27 -13.24 -6.80
N SER A 75 -3.42 -14.23 -6.67
CA SER A 75 -3.84 -15.64 -6.76
C SER A 75 -4.75 -16.02 -5.58
N PRO A 76 -5.94 -16.59 -5.82
CA PRO A 76 -6.91 -16.90 -4.78
C PRO A 76 -6.44 -17.98 -3.79
N THR A 77 -5.47 -18.80 -4.18
CA THR A 77 -4.91 -19.88 -3.34
C THR A 77 -3.53 -19.56 -2.79
N GLY A 78 -2.95 -18.41 -3.15
CA GLY A 78 -1.59 -18.01 -2.81
C GLY A 78 -1.38 -17.68 -1.33
N ALA A 79 -0.12 -17.55 -0.93
CA ALA A 79 0.26 -17.14 0.43
C ALA A 79 -0.20 -15.70 0.72
N ALA A 80 -0.09 -14.79 -0.25
CA ALA A 80 -0.45 -13.38 -0.11
C ALA A 80 -1.85 -13.16 0.45
N ILE A 81 -2.87 -13.86 -0.09
CA ILE A 81 -4.25 -13.70 0.39
C ILE A 81 -4.44 -14.19 1.82
N LYS A 82 -3.75 -15.28 2.20
CA LYS A 82 -3.79 -15.82 3.56
C LYS A 82 -3.17 -14.85 4.56
N ASP A 83 -2.06 -14.21 4.19
CA ASP A 83 -1.37 -13.24 5.03
C ASP A 83 -2.19 -11.96 5.21
N ILE A 84 -2.76 -11.42 4.13
CA ILE A 84 -3.68 -10.28 4.18
C ILE A 84 -4.86 -10.58 5.10
N LEU A 85 -5.52 -11.73 4.94
CA LEU A 85 -6.65 -12.13 5.77
C LEU A 85 -6.28 -12.25 7.24
N ARG A 86 -5.09 -12.80 7.55
CA ARG A 86 -4.59 -12.93 8.94
C ARG A 86 -4.42 -11.55 9.58
N VAL A 87 -3.82 -10.60 8.86
CA VAL A 87 -3.61 -9.23 9.35
C VAL A 87 -4.94 -8.52 9.55
N LEU A 88 -5.83 -8.53 8.55
CA LEU A 88 -7.12 -7.83 8.64
C LEU A 88 -8.00 -8.38 9.77
N LYS A 89 -8.08 -9.70 9.95
CA LYS A 89 -8.83 -10.31 11.07
C LYS A 89 -8.32 -9.86 12.43
N ARG A 90 -7.00 -9.70 12.58
CA ARG A 90 -6.39 -9.26 13.84
C ARG A 90 -6.64 -7.78 14.12
N ARG A 91 -6.56 -6.93 13.10
CA ARG A 91 -6.58 -5.46 13.27
C ARG A 91 -7.99 -4.87 13.17
N ASN A 92 -8.77 -5.31 12.20
CA ASN A 92 -10.12 -4.78 11.97
C ASN A 92 -10.99 -5.78 11.21
N ASN A 93 -11.87 -6.47 11.91
CA ASN A 93 -12.79 -7.45 11.33
C ASN A 93 -14.01 -6.86 10.59
N ARG A 94 -14.13 -5.52 10.55
CA ARG A 94 -15.24 -4.82 9.86
C ARG A 94 -14.93 -4.48 8.41
N ILE A 95 -13.72 -4.80 7.96
CA ILE A 95 -13.29 -4.57 6.57
C ILE A 95 -13.75 -5.75 5.72
N ASN A 96 -14.44 -5.45 4.62
CA ASN A 96 -14.82 -6.44 3.62
C ASN A 96 -13.66 -6.63 2.63
N LEU A 97 -13.17 -7.87 2.51
CA LEU A 97 -12.16 -8.22 1.54
C LEU A 97 -12.81 -8.80 0.28
N ILE A 98 -12.47 -8.25 -0.88
CA ILE A 98 -12.94 -8.67 -2.19
C ILE A 98 -11.74 -9.21 -2.96
N VAL A 99 -11.74 -10.50 -3.25
CA VAL A 99 -10.68 -11.12 -4.04
C VAL A 99 -10.99 -10.96 -5.52
N LEU A 100 -10.06 -10.39 -6.25
CA LEU A 100 -10.04 -10.25 -7.70
C LEU A 100 -9.03 -11.26 -8.23
N PRO A 101 -9.46 -12.47 -8.61
CA PRO A 101 -8.55 -13.56 -8.90
C PRO A 101 -7.77 -13.30 -10.19
N ALA A 102 -6.46 -13.34 -10.08
CA ALA A 102 -5.53 -13.27 -11.21
C ALA A 102 -4.34 -14.19 -10.95
N PRO A 103 -3.79 -14.86 -11.97
CA PRO A 103 -2.49 -15.51 -11.86
C PRO A 103 -1.43 -14.44 -11.60
N VAL A 104 -0.46 -14.76 -10.77
CA VAL A 104 0.63 -13.82 -10.40
C VAL A 104 1.95 -14.16 -11.09
N GLN A 105 1.94 -15.17 -11.96
CA GLN A 105 3.07 -15.66 -12.75
C GLN A 105 2.55 -16.31 -14.04
N GLY A 106 3.43 -16.46 -15.02
CA GLY A 106 3.09 -17.01 -16.34
C GLY A 106 2.71 -15.92 -17.36
N GLU A 107 2.58 -16.36 -18.60
CA GLU A 107 2.48 -15.49 -19.80
C GLU A 107 1.25 -14.56 -19.79
N ASP A 108 0.12 -15.07 -19.32
CA ASP A 108 -1.14 -14.33 -19.24
C ASP A 108 -1.28 -13.44 -17.98
N ALA A 109 -0.36 -13.55 -17.02
CA ALA A 109 -0.50 -12.91 -15.71
C ALA A 109 -0.68 -11.40 -15.84
N ALA A 110 0.16 -10.73 -16.61
CA ALA A 110 0.10 -9.28 -16.81
C ALA A 110 -1.28 -8.81 -17.32
N ARG A 111 -1.76 -9.46 -18.37
CA ARG A 111 -3.06 -9.14 -18.99
C ARG A 111 -4.22 -9.33 -18.01
N LEU A 112 -4.20 -10.42 -17.26
CA LEU A 112 -5.28 -10.74 -16.31
C LEU A 112 -5.23 -9.84 -15.06
N ILE A 113 -4.04 -9.48 -14.55
CA ILE A 113 -3.89 -8.51 -13.47
C ILE A 113 -4.46 -7.15 -13.89
N ALA A 114 -4.04 -6.62 -15.05
CA ALA A 114 -4.53 -5.37 -15.58
C ALA A 114 -6.06 -5.38 -15.79
N ALA A 115 -6.60 -6.48 -16.33
CA ALA A 115 -8.04 -6.64 -16.51
C ALA A 115 -8.81 -6.59 -15.17
N GLN A 116 -8.28 -7.19 -14.10
CA GLN A 116 -8.92 -7.15 -12.78
C GLN A 116 -8.85 -5.76 -12.15
N ILE A 117 -7.77 -5.01 -12.33
CA ILE A 117 -7.67 -3.62 -11.88
C ILE A 117 -8.73 -2.77 -12.60
N ARG A 118 -8.80 -2.85 -13.93
CA ARG A 118 -9.82 -2.14 -14.73
C ARG A 118 -11.24 -2.53 -14.33
N ARG A 119 -11.49 -3.82 -14.11
CA ARG A 119 -12.79 -4.33 -13.65
C ARG A 119 -13.19 -3.76 -12.29
N ALA A 120 -12.25 -3.70 -11.34
CA ALA A 120 -12.51 -3.11 -10.02
C ALA A 120 -12.94 -1.65 -10.13
N ASN A 121 -12.27 -0.87 -10.99
CA ASN A 121 -12.59 0.52 -11.26
C ASN A 121 -13.96 0.69 -11.92
N MET A 122 -14.23 -0.05 -12.98
CA MET A 122 -15.50 0.00 -13.71
C MET A 122 -16.69 -0.29 -12.79
N LEU A 123 -16.57 -1.27 -11.89
CA LEU A 123 -17.62 -1.68 -10.98
C LEU A 123 -17.60 -0.93 -9.64
N LYS A 124 -16.60 -0.11 -9.36
CA LYS A 124 -16.40 0.66 -8.10
C LYS A 124 -16.59 -0.21 -6.86
N ILE A 125 -16.02 -1.42 -6.89
CA ILE A 125 -16.28 -2.44 -5.85
C ILE A 125 -15.41 -2.29 -4.61
N ALA A 126 -14.32 -1.53 -4.67
CA ALA A 126 -13.37 -1.36 -3.57
C ALA A 126 -13.08 0.11 -3.30
N ASP A 127 -12.68 0.40 -2.08
CA ASP A 127 -12.25 1.75 -1.66
C ASP A 127 -10.72 1.88 -1.78
N VAL A 128 -9.99 0.75 -1.76
CA VAL A 128 -8.54 0.62 -1.99
C VAL A 128 -8.29 -0.71 -2.70
N LEU A 129 -7.32 -0.75 -3.60
CA LEU A 129 -6.82 -1.97 -4.23
C LEU A 129 -5.45 -2.33 -3.69
N ILE A 130 -5.24 -3.59 -3.36
CA ILE A 130 -3.92 -4.18 -3.13
C ILE A 130 -3.61 -5.06 -4.33
N VAL A 131 -2.53 -4.74 -5.03
CA VAL A 131 -2.03 -5.53 -6.17
C VAL A 131 -0.73 -6.16 -5.71
N GLY A 132 -0.68 -7.48 -5.66
CA GLY A 132 0.51 -8.09 -5.10
C GLY A 132 0.56 -9.60 -5.15
N ARG A 133 1.71 -10.13 -4.72
CA ARG A 133 1.99 -11.56 -4.66
C ARG A 133 2.77 -11.90 -3.39
N GLY A 134 2.81 -13.17 -3.07
CA GLY A 134 3.78 -13.70 -2.11
C GLY A 134 5.19 -13.74 -2.71
N GLY A 135 6.19 -14.13 -1.94
CA GLY A 135 7.57 -14.28 -2.40
C GLY A 135 7.70 -15.17 -3.66
N GLY A 136 8.79 -15.02 -4.40
CA GLY A 136 9.08 -15.78 -5.63
C GLY A 136 10.31 -15.25 -6.35
N SER A 137 10.58 -15.77 -7.53
CA SER A 137 11.75 -15.43 -8.36
C SER A 137 11.58 -14.07 -9.08
N LEU A 138 12.70 -13.54 -9.61
CA LEU A 138 12.69 -12.32 -10.43
C LEU A 138 11.75 -12.44 -11.63
N GLU A 139 11.68 -13.61 -12.26
CA GLU A 139 10.80 -13.88 -13.40
C GLU A 139 9.32 -13.67 -13.06
N ASP A 140 8.94 -14.01 -11.84
CA ASP A 140 7.59 -13.82 -11.34
C ASP A 140 7.21 -12.33 -11.15
N LEU A 141 8.21 -11.45 -11.00
CA LEU A 141 8.01 -10.01 -10.89
C LEU A 141 7.78 -9.34 -12.26
N LEU A 142 8.14 -10.02 -13.36
CA LEU A 142 8.01 -9.47 -14.71
C LEU A 142 6.55 -9.15 -15.08
N ALA A 143 5.60 -9.95 -14.61
CA ALA A 143 4.19 -9.69 -14.84
C ALA A 143 3.74 -8.32 -14.30
N PHE A 144 4.23 -7.95 -13.12
CA PHE A 144 3.92 -6.65 -12.47
C PHE A 144 4.76 -5.49 -13.04
N SER A 145 5.83 -5.80 -13.76
CA SER A 145 6.67 -4.82 -14.45
C SER A 145 6.26 -4.62 -15.91
N SER A 146 5.18 -5.24 -16.36
CA SER A 146 4.65 -5.06 -17.72
C SER A 146 4.01 -3.68 -17.90
N GLU A 147 4.13 -3.12 -19.09
CA GLU A 147 3.50 -1.83 -19.44
C GLU A 147 1.99 -1.85 -19.18
N GLU A 148 1.32 -2.95 -19.49
CA GLU A 148 -0.12 -3.09 -19.34
C GLU A 148 -0.59 -2.97 -17.88
N VAL A 149 0.16 -3.57 -16.94
CA VAL A 149 -0.14 -3.48 -15.50
C VAL A 149 0.18 -2.09 -14.98
N VAL A 150 1.32 -1.51 -15.36
CA VAL A 150 1.73 -0.16 -14.95
C VAL A 150 0.68 0.87 -15.38
N ARG A 151 0.22 0.81 -16.63
CA ARG A 151 -0.84 1.70 -17.13
C ARG A 151 -2.17 1.48 -16.40
N ALA A 152 -2.57 0.24 -16.14
CA ALA A 152 -3.79 -0.05 -15.41
C ALA A 152 -3.74 0.46 -13.95
N VAL A 153 -2.57 0.43 -13.30
CA VAL A 153 -2.35 1.00 -11.98
C VAL A 153 -2.45 2.53 -12.03
N TYR A 154 -1.79 3.16 -12.97
CA TYR A 154 -1.81 4.61 -13.16
C TYR A 154 -3.21 5.16 -13.46
N GLU A 155 -3.95 4.51 -14.36
CA GLU A 155 -5.32 4.87 -14.78
C GLU A 155 -6.38 4.59 -13.70
N SER A 156 -6.03 3.85 -12.63
CA SER A 156 -6.97 3.47 -11.60
C SER A 156 -7.51 4.71 -10.87
N GLU A 157 -8.84 4.88 -10.79
CA GLU A 157 -9.48 5.88 -9.93
C GLU A 157 -9.43 5.48 -8.45
N ILE A 158 -9.44 4.16 -8.18
CA ILE A 158 -9.31 3.60 -6.85
C ILE A 158 -7.84 3.62 -6.44
N PRO A 159 -7.48 4.14 -5.25
CA PRO A 159 -6.11 4.11 -4.77
C PRO A 159 -5.51 2.70 -4.76
N VAL A 160 -4.30 2.55 -5.29
CA VAL A 160 -3.61 1.26 -5.45
C VAL A 160 -2.39 1.18 -4.55
N ILE A 161 -2.29 0.08 -3.80
CA ILE A 161 -1.08 -0.31 -3.08
C ILE A 161 -0.43 -1.46 -3.83
N SER A 162 0.80 -1.26 -4.28
CA SER A 162 1.63 -2.34 -4.82
C SER A 162 2.32 -3.08 -3.69
N ALA A 163 2.18 -4.40 -3.65
CA ALA A 163 2.75 -5.30 -2.65
C ALA A 163 3.38 -6.53 -3.33
N VAL A 164 4.29 -6.27 -4.26
CA VAL A 164 4.82 -7.27 -5.19
C VAL A 164 6.19 -7.78 -4.78
N GLY A 165 7.09 -6.91 -4.35
CA GLY A 165 8.49 -7.25 -4.11
C GLY A 165 9.00 -6.81 -2.74
N HIS A 166 10.10 -7.42 -2.30
CA HIS A 166 10.89 -6.99 -1.16
C HIS A 166 11.66 -5.71 -1.50
N GLU A 167 12.36 -5.12 -0.53
CA GLU A 167 13.08 -3.84 -0.71
C GLU A 167 14.09 -3.85 -1.86
N ILE A 168 14.65 -5.03 -2.20
CA ILE A 168 15.68 -5.22 -3.22
C ILE A 168 15.07 -5.40 -4.63
N ASP A 169 13.88 -5.99 -4.73
CA ASP A 169 13.26 -6.37 -6.01
C ASP A 169 12.08 -5.44 -6.30
N VAL A 170 12.33 -4.34 -6.99
CA VAL A 170 11.32 -3.31 -7.30
C VAL A 170 10.66 -3.62 -8.63
N SER A 171 9.34 -3.78 -8.63
CA SER A 171 8.54 -3.88 -9.86
C SER A 171 8.19 -2.48 -10.43
N LEU A 172 7.95 -2.38 -11.75
CA LEU A 172 7.54 -1.10 -12.35
C LEU A 172 6.17 -0.64 -11.84
N SER A 173 5.28 -1.54 -11.45
CA SER A 173 4.01 -1.19 -10.79
C SER A 173 4.20 -0.46 -9.46
N ASP A 174 5.31 -0.69 -8.74
CA ASP A 174 5.60 0.00 -7.47
C ASP A 174 5.79 1.51 -7.66
N PHE A 175 6.33 1.93 -8.82
CA PHE A 175 6.52 3.35 -9.14
C PHE A 175 5.20 4.04 -9.50
N ALA A 176 4.30 3.33 -10.20
CA ALA A 176 3.01 3.87 -10.62
C ALA A 176 1.95 3.80 -9.52
N ALA A 177 2.11 2.93 -8.53
CA ALA A 177 1.18 2.80 -7.42
C ALA A 177 1.19 4.02 -6.50
N ASP A 178 0.05 4.29 -5.86
CA ASP A 178 -0.10 5.37 -4.90
C ASP A 178 0.75 5.13 -3.64
N ILE A 179 0.87 3.87 -3.23
CA ILE A 179 1.75 3.44 -2.13
C ILE A 179 2.45 2.14 -2.52
N LYS A 180 3.73 2.04 -2.15
CA LYS A 180 4.50 0.80 -2.16
C LYS A 180 4.48 0.17 -0.77
N ALA A 181 4.19 -1.13 -0.70
CA ALA A 181 4.33 -1.94 0.51
C ALA A 181 5.34 -3.07 0.27
N PRO A 182 6.24 -3.36 1.22
CA PRO A 182 7.27 -4.40 1.04
C PRO A 182 6.71 -5.81 1.01
N THR A 183 5.51 -6.02 1.53
CA THR A 183 4.82 -7.32 1.56
C THR A 183 3.31 -7.16 1.53
N PRO A 184 2.55 -8.19 1.12
CA PRO A 184 1.10 -8.20 1.23
C PRO A 184 0.58 -7.96 2.66
N SER A 185 1.28 -8.47 3.68
CA SER A 185 0.97 -8.22 5.08
C SER A 185 1.11 -6.75 5.44
N ALA A 186 2.22 -6.10 5.01
CA ALA A 186 2.44 -4.67 5.23
C ALA A 186 1.38 -3.82 4.51
N ALA A 187 0.98 -4.20 3.29
CA ALA A 187 -0.13 -3.53 2.60
C ALA A 187 -1.43 -3.61 3.40
N ALA A 188 -1.75 -4.79 3.98
CA ALA A 188 -2.91 -4.96 4.84
C ALA A 188 -2.83 -4.12 6.13
N GLU A 189 -1.64 -3.94 6.69
CA GLU A 189 -1.42 -3.05 7.84
C GLU A 189 -1.62 -1.58 7.49
N ILE A 190 -1.12 -1.13 6.35
CA ILE A 190 -1.28 0.25 5.86
C ILE A 190 -2.76 0.61 5.69
N VAL A 191 -3.58 -0.28 5.14
CA VAL A 191 -5.00 0.00 4.88
C VAL A 191 -5.90 -0.21 6.10
N SER A 192 -5.43 -0.89 7.15
CA SER A 192 -6.22 -1.21 8.34
C SER A 192 -5.81 -0.38 9.54
N ILE A 193 -6.74 0.43 10.04
CA ILE A 193 -6.58 1.05 11.34
C ILE A 193 -7.03 0.04 12.40
N GLU A 194 -6.22 -0.12 13.45
CA GLU A 194 -6.59 -0.97 14.59
C GLU A 194 -7.89 -0.49 15.25
N SER A 195 -8.80 -1.41 15.51
CA SER A 195 -10.10 -1.09 16.13
C SER A 195 -9.94 -0.37 17.48
N ASP A 196 -8.92 -0.75 18.24
CA ASP A 196 -8.60 -0.13 19.53
C ASP A 196 -8.15 1.34 19.36
N ARG A 197 -7.37 1.63 18.32
CA ARG A 197 -6.95 3.00 18.02
C ARG A 197 -8.15 3.88 17.64
N ILE A 198 -9.11 3.35 16.89
CA ILE A 198 -10.36 4.07 16.59
C ILE A 198 -11.13 4.35 17.87
N SER A 199 -11.27 3.37 18.75
CA SER A 199 -11.94 3.53 20.05
C SER A 199 -11.27 4.59 20.91
N THR A 200 -9.92 4.61 20.94
CA THR A 200 -9.16 5.63 21.67
C THR A 200 -9.41 7.03 21.10
N ILE A 201 -9.31 7.20 19.78
CA ILE A 201 -9.56 8.50 19.13
C ILE A 201 -10.97 9.00 19.42
N LEU A 202 -11.97 8.11 19.37
CA LEU A 202 -13.36 8.47 19.70
C LEU A 202 -13.51 8.89 21.16
N SER A 203 -12.91 8.13 22.09
CA SER A 203 -12.94 8.45 23.53
C SER A 203 -12.31 9.80 23.81
N ASP A 204 -11.15 10.08 23.28
CA ASP A 204 -10.42 11.33 23.45
C ASP A 204 -11.22 12.53 22.87
N THR A 205 -11.84 12.30 21.71
CA THR A 205 -12.71 13.32 21.09
C THR A 205 -13.91 13.63 21.97
N VAL A 206 -14.58 12.62 22.52
CA VAL A 206 -15.73 12.80 23.42
C VAL A 206 -15.31 13.55 24.69
N VAL A 207 -14.18 13.20 25.29
CA VAL A 207 -13.64 13.89 26.48
C VAL A 207 -13.36 15.36 26.16
N SER A 208 -12.69 15.63 25.03
CA SER A 208 -12.40 16.99 24.58
C SER A 208 -13.65 17.82 24.34
N MET A 209 -14.67 17.26 23.69
CA MET A 209 -15.95 17.92 23.44
C MET A 209 -16.68 18.24 24.75
N ARG A 210 -16.73 17.29 25.70
CA ARG A 210 -17.31 17.50 27.02
C ARG A 210 -16.60 18.62 27.78
N GLY A 211 -15.26 18.64 27.73
CA GLY A 211 -14.48 19.72 28.35
C GLY A 211 -14.74 21.09 27.73
N ALA A 212 -14.86 21.18 26.41
CA ALA A 212 -15.20 22.42 25.71
C ALA A 212 -16.62 22.93 26.08
N LEU A 213 -17.57 21.99 26.10
CA LEU A 213 -18.97 22.35 26.51
C LEU A 213 -19.02 22.84 27.95
N ARG A 214 -18.35 22.14 28.88
CA ARG A 214 -18.29 22.55 30.28
C ARG A 214 -17.71 23.95 30.45
N ARG A 215 -16.57 24.24 29.81
CA ARG A 215 -15.98 25.60 29.82
C ARG A 215 -16.94 26.65 29.28
N LYS A 216 -17.68 26.36 28.20
CA LYS A 216 -18.64 27.27 27.62
C LYS A 216 -19.82 27.52 28.56
N MET A 217 -20.31 26.49 29.25
CA MET A 217 -21.37 26.62 30.27
C MET A 217 -20.90 27.46 31.46
N GLU A 218 -19.68 27.21 31.96
CA GLU A 218 -19.11 28.01 33.07
C GLU A 218 -19.02 29.50 32.69
N ILE A 219 -18.53 29.81 31.47
CA ILE A 219 -18.49 31.20 30.99
C ILE A 219 -19.89 31.82 30.89
N LEU A 220 -20.90 31.09 30.43
CA LEU A 220 -22.26 31.56 30.32
C LEU A 220 -22.88 31.75 31.69
N THR A 221 -22.65 30.85 32.64
CA THR A 221 -23.12 31.01 34.05
C THR A 221 -22.51 32.25 34.67
N LEU A 222 -21.18 32.45 34.54
CA LEU A 222 -20.51 33.65 35.02
C LEU A 222 -21.09 34.95 34.41
N LYS A 223 -21.42 34.92 33.11
CA LYS A 223 -22.05 36.06 32.44
C LYS A 223 -23.47 36.32 32.99
N LEU A 224 -24.26 35.28 33.25
CA LEU A 224 -25.59 35.40 33.85
C LEU A 224 -25.52 35.93 35.29
N ASP A 225 -24.59 35.41 36.11
CA ASP A 225 -24.39 35.88 37.47
C ASP A 225 -23.98 37.36 37.51
N ASN A 226 -23.11 37.77 36.60
CA ASN A 226 -22.72 39.20 36.48
C ASN A 226 -23.84 40.11 35.95
N ALA A 227 -24.81 39.55 35.23
CA ALA A 227 -25.98 40.27 34.75
C ALA A 227 -27.20 40.17 35.72
N SER A 228 -27.03 39.52 36.88
CA SER A 228 -28.11 39.31 37.84
C SER A 228 -28.60 40.65 38.40
N PRO A 229 -29.92 40.82 38.64
CA PRO A 229 -30.49 42.06 39.18
C PRO A 229 -29.82 42.48 40.46
N VAL A 230 -29.44 41.57 41.33
CA VAL A 230 -28.79 41.87 42.63
C VAL A 230 -27.40 42.50 42.44
N GLN A 231 -26.62 42.04 41.43
CA GLN A 231 -25.30 42.63 41.12
C GLN A 231 -25.45 44.00 40.44
N MET A 232 -26.45 44.20 39.58
CA MET A 232 -26.77 45.45 38.97
C MET A 232 -27.20 46.47 40.06
N GLU A 233 -28.02 46.08 41.00
CA GLU A 233 -28.41 46.92 42.13
C GLU A 233 -27.22 47.36 43.02
N ARG A 234 -26.30 46.41 43.30
CA ARG A 234 -25.08 46.71 44.05
C ARG A 234 -24.15 47.67 43.29
N LEU A 235 -23.99 47.52 41.99
CA LEU A 235 -23.21 48.43 41.15
C LEU A 235 -23.81 49.82 41.11
N ILE A 236 -25.14 49.93 41.00
CA ILE A 236 -25.85 51.21 41.01
C ILE A 236 -25.68 51.89 42.39
N LYS A 237 -25.90 51.18 43.49
CA LYS A 237 -25.71 51.71 44.85
C LYS A 237 -24.27 52.19 45.11
N ARG A 238 -23.26 51.41 44.62
CA ARG A 238 -21.85 51.79 44.75
C ARG A 238 -21.50 53.03 43.96
N ASN A 239 -22.02 53.19 42.75
CA ASN A 239 -21.76 54.38 41.93
C ASN A 239 -22.49 55.60 42.44
N LEU A 240 -23.69 55.46 43.06
CA LEU A 240 -24.39 56.54 43.70
C LEU A 240 -23.71 57.05 45.00
N ASN A 241 -23.15 56.14 45.80
CA ASN A 241 -22.39 56.50 47.01
C ASN A 241 -20.97 57.05 46.70
N LEU A 242 -20.49 56.99 45.49
CA LEU A 242 -19.24 57.66 45.07
C LEU A 242 -19.47 59.03 44.49
N ALA A 243 -20.72 59.44 44.27
CA ALA A 243 -21.14 60.76 43.72
C ALA A 243 -21.69 61.70 44.77
N SER A 244 -21.75 61.25 46.03
CA SER A 244 -22.07 62.04 47.21
C SER A 244 -20.83 62.28 48.08
#